data_2f392616d369c9728b811366e10b4270
#
_entry.id   2f392616d369c9728b811366e10b4270
#
_cell.length_a   1.000
_cell.length_b   1.000
_cell.length_c   1.000
_cell.angle_alpha   90.00
_cell.angle_beta   90.00
_cell.angle_gamma   90.00
#
_symmetry.space_group_name_H-M   'P 1'
#
loop_
_entity.id
_entity.type
_entity.pdbx_description
1 polymer ?
#
loop_
_entity_poly.entity_id
_entity_poly.type
_entity_poly.pdbx_seq_one_letter_code
_entity_poly.pdbx_strand_id
1 'polypeptide(L)'
;KLRARSRNIIALLIEHGFDEEKLYNLENLEWVCDGSSEFKLALKQICCYICNNIYPNLMLTSQERENLLRGLEGQYIEPGPSGAPSSGGADLLPTGRNFYGIDPRNLPTPAAWEIGKTLGDQVIERYISEEGRYPESVGIVLWSGANMRSHGQCVAEFLYLLGVRPQWQHGSQRVIGLEVIPLMELKRPRIDVTARISGLFRDTMPSVMNLLDKAVLLVG
;
A
#
# COMPACT_ATOMS: atom_id res chain seq x y z
N LYS A 1 11.15 -18.18 2.51
CA LYS A 1 10.19 -19.31 2.31
C LYS A 1 8.87 -18.85 1.69
N LEU A 2 8.16 -17.85 2.25
CA LEU A 2 6.84 -17.40 1.73
C LEU A 2 6.89 -16.94 0.26
N ARG A 3 7.84 -16.08 -0.11
CA ARG A 3 8.01 -15.62 -1.50
C ARG A 3 8.22 -16.76 -2.51
N ALA A 4 8.95 -17.81 -2.12
CA ALA A 4 9.16 -18.97 -2.99
C ALA A 4 7.84 -19.74 -3.20
N ARG A 5 7.06 -19.95 -2.12
CA ARG A 5 5.76 -20.61 -2.19
C ARG A 5 4.76 -19.82 -3.05
N SER A 6 4.70 -18.50 -2.89
CA SER A 6 3.85 -17.64 -3.74
C SER A 6 4.24 -17.72 -5.21
N ARG A 7 5.53 -17.74 -5.54
CA ARG A 7 6.00 -17.92 -6.93
C ARG A 7 5.58 -19.26 -7.51
N ASN A 8 5.62 -20.35 -6.72
CA ASN A 8 5.19 -21.66 -7.18
C ASN A 8 3.69 -21.67 -7.49
N ILE A 9 2.85 -21.02 -6.69
CA ILE A 9 1.42 -20.89 -6.96
C ILE A 9 1.21 -20.12 -8.27
N ILE A 10 1.84 -18.98 -8.43
CA ILE A 10 1.71 -18.17 -9.66
C ILE A 10 2.19 -18.96 -10.88
N ALA A 11 3.28 -19.71 -10.77
CA ALA A 11 3.78 -20.57 -11.86
C ALA A 11 2.75 -21.62 -12.27
N LEU A 12 2.09 -22.27 -11.31
CA LEU A 12 0.98 -23.21 -11.57
C LEU A 12 -0.22 -22.52 -12.23
N LEU A 13 -0.62 -21.33 -11.76
CA LEU A 13 -1.70 -20.58 -12.38
C LEU A 13 -1.38 -20.22 -13.84
N ILE A 14 -0.14 -19.83 -14.13
CA ILE A 14 0.33 -19.56 -15.50
C ILE A 14 0.27 -20.83 -16.36
N GLU A 15 0.77 -21.96 -15.86
CA GLU A 15 0.79 -23.26 -16.56
C GLU A 15 -0.64 -23.70 -16.92
N HIS A 16 -1.60 -23.44 -16.04
CA HIS A 16 -3.01 -23.76 -16.25
C HIS A 16 -3.85 -22.65 -16.89
N GLY A 17 -3.21 -21.57 -17.35
CA GLY A 17 -3.88 -20.46 -18.06
C GLY A 17 -4.85 -19.67 -17.20
N PHE A 18 -4.65 -19.62 -15.87
CA PHE A 18 -5.53 -18.97 -14.90
C PHE A 18 -6.98 -19.50 -14.94
N ASP A 19 -7.12 -20.80 -15.21
CA ASP A 19 -8.41 -21.49 -15.24
C ASP A 19 -8.79 -21.95 -13.82
N GLU A 20 -9.90 -21.43 -13.30
CA GLU A 20 -10.39 -21.74 -11.96
C GLU A 20 -10.71 -23.25 -11.79
N GLU A 21 -11.21 -23.90 -12.83
CA GLU A 21 -11.56 -25.32 -12.79
C GLU A 21 -10.35 -26.22 -12.58
N LYS A 22 -9.14 -25.71 -12.87
CA LYS A 22 -7.88 -26.46 -12.70
C LYS A 22 -7.17 -26.19 -11.36
N LEU A 23 -7.80 -25.43 -10.46
CA LEU A 23 -7.23 -25.11 -9.14
C LEU A 23 -7.09 -26.33 -8.21
N TYR A 24 -7.73 -27.48 -8.54
CA TYR A 24 -7.55 -28.73 -7.78
C TYR A 24 -6.08 -29.18 -7.74
N ASN A 25 -5.26 -28.80 -8.72
CA ASN A 25 -3.83 -29.10 -8.74
C ASN A 25 -3.05 -28.43 -7.61
N LEU A 26 -3.58 -27.36 -7.01
CA LEU A 26 -2.96 -26.72 -5.85
C LEU A 26 -2.94 -27.62 -4.62
N GLU A 27 -3.91 -28.54 -4.52
CA GLU A 27 -4.00 -29.50 -3.41
C GLU A 27 -2.87 -30.54 -3.46
N ASN A 28 -2.22 -30.73 -4.61
CA ASN A 28 -1.12 -31.66 -4.80
C ASN A 28 0.24 -31.11 -4.32
N LEU A 29 0.31 -29.83 -3.95
CA LEU A 29 1.54 -29.26 -3.38
C LEU A 29 1.73 -29.77 -1.94
N GLU A 30 2.84 -30.45 -1.65
CA GLU A 30 3.15 -31.01 -0.33
C GLU A 30 2.86 -30.05 0.83
N TRP A 31 3.29 -28.79 0.71
CA TRP A 31 3.11 -27.79 1.76
C TRP A 31 1.68 -27.24 1.86
N VAL A 32 0.80 -27.52 0.89
CA VAL A 32 -0.64 -27.27 0.95
C VAL A 32 -1.34 -28.45 1.60
N CYS A 33 -0.91 -29.68 1.30
CA CYS A 33 -1.46 -30.90 1.91
C CYS A 33 -1.38 -30.84 3.44
N ASP A 34 -0.26 -30.35 3.98
CA ASP A 34 -0.02 -30.22 5.43
C ASP A 34 -0.76 -29.05 6.08
N GLY A 35 -1.41 -28.20 5.31
CA GLY A 35 -2.14 -27.03 5.79
C GLY A 35 -3.49 -27.40 6.43
N SER A 36 -3.93 -26.55 7.38
CA SER A 36 -5.28 -26.67 7.94
C SER A 36 -6.36 -26.50 6.86
N SER A 37 -7.55 -27.01 7.11
CA SER A 37 -8.70 -26.82 6.19
C SER A 37 -9.02 -25.34 5.94
N GLU A 38 -8.89 -24.52 6.96
CA GLU A 38 -9.07 -23.07 6.87
C GLU A 38 -8.02 -22.40 5.95
N PHE A 39 -6.77 -22.82 6.06
CA PHE A 39 -5.69 -22.36 5.18
C PHE A 39 -5.95 -22.73 3.72
N LYS A 40 -6.38 -23.98 3.45
CA LYS A 40 -6.69 -24.45 2.10
C LYS A 40 -7.84 -23.66 1.48
N LEU A 41 -8.89 -23.40 2.28
CA LEU A 41 -10.02 -22.59 1.85
C LEU A 41 -9.60 -21.15 1.50
N ALA A 42 -8.84 -20.50 2.38
CA ALA A 42 -8.34 -19.14 2.15
C ALA A 42 -7.44 -19.07 0.90
N LEU A 43 -6.56 -20.06 0.72
CA LEU A 43 -5.70 -20.14 -0.46
C LEU A 43 -6.52 -20.28 -1.75
N LYS A 44 -7.54 -21.15 -1.73
CA LYS A 44 -8.44 -21.32 -2.88
C LYS A 44 -9.18 -20.02 -3.21
N GLN A 45 -9.71 -19.32 -2.20
CA GLN A 45 -10.38 -18.05 -2.40
C GLN A 45 -9.45 -16.98 -3.04
N ILE A 46 -8.19 -16.91 -2.59
CA ILE A 46 -7.20 -16.02 -3.18
C ILE A 46 -6.93 -16.39 -4.64
N CYS A 47 -6.76 -17.68 -4.95
CA CYS A 47 -6.52 -18.13 -6.32
C CYS A 47 -7.72 -17.87 -7.23
N CYS A 48 -8.94 -18.12 -6.77
CA CYS A 48 -10.17 -17.80 -7.49
C CYS A 48 -10.24 -16.27 -7.76
N TYR A 49 -9.91 -15.44 -6.77
CA TYR A 49 -9.87 -14.00 -6.96
C TYR A 49 -8.82 -13.57 -8.00
N ILE A 50 -7.65 -14.20 -8.02
CA ILE A 50 -6.61 -13.95 -9.03
C ILE A 50 -7.13 -14.32 -10.43
N CYS A 51 -7.74 -15.49 -10.59
CA CYS A 51 -8.23 -15.99 -11.87
C CYS A 51 -9.40 -15.13 -12.40
N ASN A 52 -10.35 -14.78 -11.53
CA ASN A 52 -11.60 -14.15 -11.95
C ASN A 52 -11.58 -12.63 -11.96
N ASN A 53 -10.62 -12.01 -11.25
CA ASN A 53 -10.55 -10.55 -11.13
C ASN A 53 -9.20 -9.98 -11.56
N ILE A 54 -8.08 -10.43 -10.97
CA ILE A 54 -6.78 -9.82 -11.24
C ILE A 54 -6.33 -10.11 -12.65
N TYR A 55 -6.33 -11.37 -13.08
CA TYR A 55 -5.82 -11.75 -14.39
C TYR A 55 -6.65 -11.16 -15.54
N PRO A 56 -8.00 -11.24 -15.57
CA PRO A 56 -8.79 -10.61 -16.63
C PRO A 56 -8.57 -9.09 -16.71
N ASN A 57 -8.53 -8.41 -15.56
CA ASN A 57 -8.30 -6.97 -15.51
C ASN A 57 -6.87 -6.60 -15.92
N LEU A 58 -5.88 -7.45 -15.64
CA LEU A 58 -4.51 -7.27 -16.10
C LEU A 58 -4.41 -7.39 -17.63
N MET A 59 -5.14 -8.31 -18.24
CA MET A 59 -5.21 -8.46 -19.70
C MET A 59 -5.83 -7.24 -20.38
N LEU A 60 -6.73 -6.53 -19.70
CA LEU A 60 -7.33 -5.30 -20.18
C LEU A 60 -6.41 -4.07 -20.12
N THR A 61 -5.20 -4.17 -19.58
CA THR A 61 -4.24 -3.05 -19.56
C THR A 61 -3.81 -2.58 -20.96
N SER A 62 -4.01 -3.41 -21.98
CA SER A 62 -3.84 -3.01 -23.39
C SER A 62 -4.72 -1.80 -23.79
N GLN A 63 -5.82 -1.58 -23.08
CA GLN A 63 -6.71 -0.42 -23.25
C GLN A 63 -6.03 0.93 -22.99
N GLU A 64 -4.88 0.98 -22.31
CA GLU A 64 -4.13 2.23 -22.10
C GLU A 64 -3.84 2.94 -23.42
N ARG A 65 -3.35 2.19 -24.41
CA ARG A 65 -3.06 2.74 -25.74
C ARG A 65 -4.31 3.19 -26.47
N GLU A 66 -5.37 2.38 -26.43
CA GLU A 66 -6.64 2.68 -27.09
C GLU A 66 -7.33 3.90 -26.46
N ASN A 67 -7.36 3.95 -25.15
CA ASN A 67 -7.97 5.07 -24.44
C ASN A 67 -7.15 6.35 -24.55
N LEU A 68 -5.81 6.27 -24.69
CA LEU A 68 -4.99 7.43 -25.02
C LEU A 68 -5.39 8.02 -26.38
N LEU A 69 -5.55 7.18 -27.41
CA LEU A 69 -5.97 7.63 -28.73
C LEU A 69 -7.40 8.22 -28.69
N ARG A 70 -8.33 7.56 -28.01
CA ARG A 70 -9.69 8.08 -27.81
C ARG A 70 -9.69 9.44 -27.09
N GLY A 71 -8.82 9.61 -26.09
CA GLY A 71 -8.68 10.89 -25.40
C GLY A 71 -8.15 12.00 -26.29
N LEU A 72 -7.19 11.71 -27.18
CA LEU A 72 -6.69 12.66 -28.17
C LEU A 72 -7.75 13.04 -29.20
N GLU A 73 -8.70 12.16 -29.49
CA GLU A 73 -9.86 12.41 -30.35
C GLU A 73 -11.02 13.13 -29.64
N GLY A 74 -10.88 13.45 -28.36
CA GLY A 74 -11.91 14.10 -27.54
C GLY A 74 -13.07 13.18 -27.15
N GLN A 75 -12.89 11.86 -27.23
CA GLN A 75 -13.90 10.88 -26.84
C GLN A 75 -13.90 10.65 -25.32
N TYR A 76 -15.03 10.19 -24.81
CA TYR A 76 -15.18 9.84 -23.39
C TYR A 76 -14.32 8.63 -23.01
N ILE A 77 -13.61 8.77 -21.90
CA ILE A 77 -12.86 7.69 -21.25
C ILE A 77 -13.45 7.50 -19.85
N GLU A 78 -13.78 6.25 -19.52
CA GLU A 78 -14.34 5.90 -18.22
C GLU A 78 -13.40 6.30 -17.08
N PRO A 79 -13.91 6.97 -16.02
CA PRO A 79 -13.09 7.34 -14.87
C PRO A 79 -12.70 6.11 -14.04
N GLY A 80 -11.55 6.19 -13.38
CA GLY A 80 -11.05 5.13 -12.50
C GLY A 80 -10.04 5.65 -11.49
N PRO A 81 -9.75 4.86 -10.45
CA PRO A 81 -8.76 5.22 -9.45
C PRO A 81 -7.36 5.29 -10.06
N SER A 82 -6.52 6.18 -9.52
CA SER A 82 -5.10 6.26 -9.87
C SER A 82 -4.25 5.54 -8.86
N GLY A 83 -3.13 4.98 -9.31
CA GLY A 83 -2.15 4.35 -8.45
C GLY A 83 -1.19 3.47 -9.21
N ALA A 84 -0.41 2.66 -8.49
CA ALA A 84 0.51 1.69 -9.04
C ALA A 84 0.02 0.26 -8.72
N PRO A 85 -0.54 -0.47 -9.68
CA PRO A 85 -1.00 -1.85 -9.46
C PRO A 85 0.10 -2.76 -8.91
N SER A 86 1.36 -2.54 -9.32
CA SER A 86 2.55 -3.26 -8.85
C SER A 86 2.90 -3.02 -7.37
N SER A 87 2.33 -1.98 -6.75
CA SER A 87 2.52 -1.62 -5.34
C SER A 87 1.38 -2.09 -4.44
N GLY A 88 0.64 -3.12 -4.84
CA GLY A 88 -0.44 -3.72 -4.06
C GLY A 88 -1.84 -3.20 -4.38
N GLY A 89 -1.97 -2.34 -5.38
CA GLY A 89 -3.25 -1.79 -5.83
C GLY A 89 -3.92 -2.65 -6.91
N ALA A 90 -4.25 -3.90 -6.62
CA ALA A 90 -4.92 -4.78 -7.59
C ALA A 90 -6.32 -4.28 -8.01
N ASP A 91 -6.97 -3.52 -7.15
CA ASP A 91 -8.25 -2.83 -7.37
C ASP A 91 -8.17 -1.66 -8.37
N LEU A 92 -6.94 -1.22 -8.68
CA LEU A 92 -6.69 -0.21 -9.70
C LEU A 92 -6.79 -0.75 -11.13
N LEU A 93 -6.77 -2.06 -11.30
CA LEU A 93 -6.94 -2.72 -12.60
C LEU A 93 -8.41 -2.71 -13.05
N PRO A 94 -8.65 -2.61 -14.38
CA PRO A 94 -7.69 -2.35 -15.43
C PRO A 94 -7.20 -0.89 -15.43
N THR A 95 -5.99 -0.67 -15.89
CA THR A 95 -5.41 0.66 -16.10
C THR A 95 -5.95 1.31 -17.40
N GLY A 96 -5.47 2.50 -17.74
CA GLY A 96 -5.90 3.20 -18.96
C GLY A 96 -7.22 3.98 -18.83
N ARG A 97 -7.69 4.18 -17.60
CA ARG A 97 -8.87 4.99 -17.31
C ARG A 97 -8.51 6.47 -17.15
N ASN A 98 -9.51 7.34 -17.24
CA ASN A 98 -9.37 8.74 -16.85
C ASN A 98 -9.35 8.81 -15.30
N PHE A 99 -8.16 8.95 -14.71
CA PHE A 99 -7.99 8.82 -13.29
C PHE A 99 -8.54 10.04 -12.52
N TYR A 100 -9.14 9.78 -11.38
CA TYR A 100 -9.49 10.78 -10.37
C TYR A 100 -8.50 10.73 -9.20
N GLY A 101 -8.35 11.86 -8.53
CA GLY A 101 -7.46 11.98 -7.37
C GLY A 101 -7.92 11.13 -6.18
N ILE A 102 -6.97 10.72 -5.35
CA ILE A 102 -7.25 10.06 -4.08
C ILE A 102 -7.79 11.11 -3.08
N ASP A 103 -8.77 10.73 -2.27
CA ASP A 103 -9.20 11.54 -1.14
C ASP A 103 -8.07 11.60 -0.08
N PRO A 104 -7.45 12.77 0.16
CA PRO A 104 -6.36 12.87 1.13
C PRO A 104 -6.75 12.48 2.56
N ARG A 105 -8.05 12.43 2.88
CA ARG A 105 -8.55 12.00 4.19
C ARG A 105 -8.41 10.49 4.41
N ASN A 106 -8.12 9.73 3.36
CA ASN A 106 -7.85 8.29 3.41
C ASN A 106 -6.36 7.97 3.57
N LEU A 107 -5.50 8.99 3.67
CA LEU A 107 -4.06 8.81 3.79
C LEU A 107 -3.59 8.95 5.25
N PRO A 108 -2.69 8.03 5.68
CA PRO A 108 -2.26 6.81 5.00
C PRO A 108 -3.32 5.71 5.08
N THR A 109 -3.37 4.83 4.08
CA THR A 109 -4.20 3.63 4.14
C THR A 109 -3.61 2.59 5.11
N PRO A 110 -4.41 1.62 5.62
CA PRO A 110 -3.89 0.54 6.47
C PRO A 110 -2.73 -0.24 5.83
N ALA A 111 -2.80 -0.51 4.53
CA ALA A 111 -1.72 -1.19 3.81
C ALA A 111 -0.45 -0.32 3.72
N ALA A 112 -0.60 0.98 3.46
CA ALA A 112 0.52 1.92 3.45
C ALA A 112 1.14 2.09 4.83
N TRP A 113 0.36 1.96 5.91
CA TRP A 113 0.85 1.98 7.28
C TRP A 113 1.85 0.84 7.55
N GLU A 114 1.53 -0.39 7.15
CA GLU A 114 2.42 -1.54 7.33
C GLU A 114 3.75 -1.35 6.55
N ILE A 115 3.66 -0.78 5.35
CA ILE A 115 4.87 -0.45 4.56
C ILE A 115 5.66 0.67 5.23
N GLY A 116 4.99 1.73 5.69
CA GLY A 116 5.62 2.87 6.36
C GLY A 116 6.37 2.46 7.65
N LYS A 117 5.83 1.51 8.42
CA LYS A 117 6.54 0.93 9.57
C LYS A 117 7.84 0.26 9.12
N THR A 118 7.77 -0.57 8.08
CA THR A 118 8.95 -1.26 7.55
C THR A 118 10.00 -0.29 7.05
N LEU A 119 9.59 0.80 6.38
CA LEU A 119 10.51 1.85 5.92
C LEU A 119 11.17 2.56 7.10
N GLY A 120 10.39 2.94 8.10
CA GLY A 120 10.91 3.58 9.31
C GLY A 120 11.91 2.69 10.08
N ASP A 121 11.61 1.39 10.21
CA ASP A 121 12.53 0.43 10.82
C ASP A 121 13.83 0.32 10.03
N GLN A 122 13.77 0.25 8.70
CA GLN A 122 14.97 0.21 7.85
C GLN A 122 15.86 1.46 7.99
N VAL A 123 15.23 2.65 8.08
CA VAL A 123 15.98 3.90 8.31
C VAL A 123 16.69 3.86 9.67
N ILE A 124 15.99 3.43 10.71
CA ILE A 124 16.54 3.33 12.07
C ILE A 124 17.67 2.29 12.13
N GLU A 125 17.45 1.09 11.59
CA GLU A 125 18.44 0.00 11.58
C GLU A 125 19.71 0.43 10.84
N ARG A 126 19.56 1.09 9.70
CA ARG A 126 20.68 1.62 8.95
C ARG A 126 21.47 2.64 9.75
N TYR A 127 20.77 3.62 10.36
CA TYR A 127 21.44 4.65 11.16
C TYR A 127 22.17 4.05 12.38
N ILE A 128 21.54 3.09 13.07
CA ILE A 128 22.19 2.38 14.19
C ILE A 128 23.43 1.61 13.72
N SER A 129 23.38 0.98 12.53
CA SER A 129 24.54 0.27 12.00
C SER A 129 25.71 1.18 11.64
N GLU A 130 25.43 2.41 11.23
CA GLU A 130 26.43 3.40 10.84
C GLU A 130 26.96 4.20 12.04
N GLU A 131 26.08 4.59 13.00
CA GLU A 131 26.37 5.53 14.08
C GLU A 131 26.37 4.93 15.48
N GLY A 132 25.94 3.68 15.63
CA GLY A 132 25.87 2.98 16.92
C GLY A 132 24.81 3.49 17.91
N ARG A 133 23.91 4.37 17.48
CA ARG A 133 22.86 4.97 18.30
C ARG A 133 21.59 5.24 17.50
N TYR A 134 20.48 5.48 18.17
CA TYR A 134 19.25 5.93 17.51
C TYR A 134 19.41 7.34 16.93
N PRO A 135 18.78 7.64 15.78
CA PRO A 135 18.70 9.01 15.28
C PRO A 135 17.85 9.87 16.23
N GLU A 136 18.27 11.09 16.48
CA GLU A 136 17.47 12.07 17.24
C GLU A 136 16.39 12.69 16.35
N SER A 137 16.73 12.93 15.09
CA SER A 137 15.80 13.49 14.09
C SER A 137 16.00 12.86 12.72
N VAL A 138 14.92 12.80 11.93
CA VAL A 138 14.90 12.30 10.54
C VAL A 138 14.19 13.31 9.65
N GLY A 139 14.77 13.63 8.50
CA GLY A 139 14.14 14.46 7.47
C GLY A 139 13.42 13.60 6.45
N ILE A 140 12.13 13.85 6.23
CA ILE A 140 11.33 13.15 5.21
C ILE A 140 10.83 14.15 4.16
N VAL A 141 10.99 13.80 2.88
CA VAL A 141 10.48 14.59 1.77
C VAL A 141 9.11 14.08 1.37
N LEU A 142 8.08 14.93 1.52
CA LEU A 142 6.69 14.59 1.22
C LEU A 142 6.26 15.21 -0.12
N TRP A 143 6.21 14.38 -1.17
CA TRP A 143 5.68 14.78 -2.46
C TRP A 143 4.21 14.35 -2.61
N SER A 144 3.36 15.26 -3.09
CA SER A 144 1.94 14.98 -3.33
C SER A 144 1.74 13.76 -4.25
N GLY A 145 2.35 13.77 -5.43
CA GLY A 145 2.22 12.68 -6.40
C GLY A 145 2.77 11.34 -5.90
N ALA A 146 3.85 11.33 -5.11
CA ALA A 146 4.37 10.12 -4.51
C ALA A 146 3.39 9.54 -3.48
N ASN A 147 2.83 10.37 -2.61
CA ASN A 147 1.85 9.93 -1.61
C ASN A 147 0.52 9.49 -2.23
N MET A 148 0.09 10.12 -3.33
CA MET A 148 -1.06 9.64 -4.09
C MET A 148 -0.84 8.22 -4.62
N ARG A 149 0.29 7.97 -5.28
CA ARG A 149 0.61 6.65 -5.87
C ARG A 149 0.86 5.55 -4.84
N SER A 150 1.42 5.91 -3.70
CA SER A 150 1.77 4.96 -2.63
C SER A 150 0.72 4.88 -1.52
N HIS A 151 -0.43 5.55 -1.69
CA HIS A 151 -1.47 5.63 -0.68
C HIS A 151 -1.00 6.14 0.69
N GLY A 152 0.03 7.03 0.68
CA GLY A 152 0.52 7.69 1.88
C GLY A 152 1.63 6.96 2.63
N GLN A 153 2.48 6.17 1.96
CA GLN A 153 3.59 5.46 2.63
C GLN A 153 4.55 6.40 3.37
N CYS A 154 4.93 7.54 2.76
CA CYS A 154 5.81 8.51 3.44
C CYS A 154 5.11 9.19 4.61
N VAL A 155 3.78 9.40 4.55
CA VAL A 155 2.98 9.90 5.68
C VAL A 155 2.95 8.87 6.81
N ALA A 156 2.80 7.59 6.47
CA ALA A 156 2.84 6.49 7.43
C ALA A 156 4.22 6.39 8.11
N GLU A 157 5.30 6.48 7.35
CA GLU A 157 6.68 6.49 7.86
C GLU A 157 6.90 7.64 8.84
N PHE A 158 6.44 8.86 8.49
CA PHE A 158 6.48 10.03 9.35
C PHE A 158 5.80 9.76 10.70
N LEU A 159 4.56 9.30 10.67
CA LEU A 159 3.79 9.02 11.87
C LEU A 159 4.42 7.90 12.71
N TYR A 160 4.93 6.86 12.08
CA TYR A 160 5.58 5.76 12.76
C TYR A 160 6.86 6.19 13.48
N LEU A 161 7.72 6.98 12.83
CA LEU A 161 8.95 7.50 13.46
C LEU A 161 8.64 8.35 14.69
N LEU A 162 7.63 9.21 14.64
CA LEU A 162 7.11 9.95 15.79
C LEU A 162 6.53 9.04 16.88
N GLY A 163 6.16 7.82 16.55
CA GLY A 163 5.49 6.89 17.48
C GLY A 163 3.99 7.19 17.66
N VAL A 164 3.33 7.56 16.56
CA VAL A 164 1.89 7.80 16.49
C VAL A 164 1.30 6.90 15.43
N ARG A 165 0.16 6.27 15.70
CA ARG A 165 -0.56 5.45 14.71
C ARG A 165 -1.88 6.09 14.29
N PRO A 166 -2.28 5.95 13.01
CA PRO A 166 -3.59 6.36 12.55
C PRO A 166 -4.69 5.43 13.09
N GLN A 167 -5.87 6.00 13.32
CA GLN A 167 -7.09 5.25 13.57
C GLN A 167 -8.00 5.38 12.35
N TRP A 168 -8.45 4.23 11.80
CA TRP A 168 -9.32 4.21 10.64
C TRP A 168 -10.77 3.93 11.04
N GLN A 169 -11.68 4.52 10.30
CA GLN A 169 -13.11 4.22 10.42
C GLN A 169 -13.37 2.79 9.97
N HIS A 170 -14.12 2.04 10.78
CA HIS A 170 -14.50 0.67 10.44
C HIS A 170 -15.25 0.62 9.09
N GLY A 171 -14.87 -0.31 8.22
CA GLY A 171 -15.48 -0.47 6.90
C GLY A 171 -15.08 0.58 5.85
N SER A 172 -14.16 1.51 6.19
CA SER A 172 -13.60 2.47 5.25
C SER A 172 -12.10 2.67 5.50
N GLN A 173 -11.42 3.33 4.56
CA GLN A 173 -10.00 3.67 4.73
C GLN A 173 -9.80 5.06 5.34
N ARG A 174 -10.88 5.74 5.73
CA ARG A 174 -10.82 7.11 6.23
C ARG A 174 -10.13 7.16 7.59
N VAL A 175 -9.11 8.02 7.70
CA VAL A 175 -8.43 8.30 8.97
C VAL A 175 -9.33 9.22 9.79
N ILE A 176 -9.72 8.77 10.99
CA ILE A 176 -10.61 9.49 11.90
C ILE A 176 -9.91 10.00 13.15
N GLY A 177 -8.70 9.52 13.43
CA GLY A 177 -7.96 9.91 14.62
C GLY A 177 -6.51 9.44 14.59
N LEU A 178 -5.79 9.82 15.64
CA LEU A 178 -4.41 9.44 15.91
C LEU A 178 -4.34 8.89 17.34
N GLU A 179 -3.47 7.91 17.52
CA GLU A 179 -3.20 7.30 18.83
C GLU A 179 -1.69 7.29 19.07
N VAL A 180 -1.27 7.72 20.25
CA VAL A 180 0.13 7.66 20.67
C VAL A 180 0.50 6.22 21.00
N ILE A 181 1.52 5.68 20.35
CA ILE A 181 2.03 4.33 20.62
C ILE A 181 2.80 4.39 21.94
N PRO A 182 2.44 3.58 22.96
CA PRO A 182 3.19 3.54 24.22
C PRO A 182 4.66 3.15 23.99
N LEU A 183 5.60 3.73 24.75
CA LEU A 183 7.03 3.42 24.60
C LEU A 183 7.34 1.93 24.81
N MET A 184 6.59 1.26 25.67
CA MET A 184 6.71 -0.18 25.89
C MET A 184 6.37 -1.02 24.65
N GLU A 185 5.42 -0.54 23.84
CA GLU A 185 5.03 -1.16 22.56
C GLU A 185 6.00 -0.77 21.45
N LEU A 186 6.39 0.50 21.42
CA LEU A 186 7.30 1.06 20.41
C LEU A 186 8.71 0.44 20.50
N LYS A 187 9.15 0.09 21.72
CA LYS A 187 10.47 -0.54 22.03
C LYS A 187 11.68 0.27 21.55
N ARG A 188 11.53 1.53 21.34
CA ARG A 188 12.56 2.49 20.92
C ARG A 188 12.18 3.90 21.36
N PRO A 189 13.12 4.85 21.39
CA PRO A 189 12.78 6.25 21.58
C PRO A 189 11.91 6.79 20.44
N ARG A 190 11.14 7.83 20.70
CA ARG A 190 10.50 8.63 19.66
C ARG A 190 11.57 9.40 18.90
N ILE A 191 11.37 9.58 17.63
CA ILE A 191 12.32 10.27 16.75
C ILE A 191 11.60 11.50 16.20
N ASP A 192 12.23 12.64 16.34
CA ASP A 192 11.73 13.88 15.75
C ASP A 192 11.76 13.78 14.24
N VAL A 193 10.69 14.24 13.59
CA VAL A 193 10.60 14.17 12.12
C VAL A 193 10.38 15.57 11.55
N THR A 194 11.28 15.95 10.66
CA THR A 194 11.14 17.18 9.88
C THR A 194 10.58 16.87 8.51
N ALA A 195 9.37 17.35 8.22
CA ALA A 195 8.75 17.20 6.90
C ALA A 195 9.19 18.28 5.94
N ARG A 196 9.81 17.92 4.82
CA ARG A 196 10.04 18.80 3.69
C ARG A 196 8.90 18.65 2.69
N ILE A 197 8.05 19.65 2.58
CA ILE A 197 6.87 19.64 1.70
C ILE A 197 7.08 20.56 0.49
N SER A 198 6.35 20.26 -0.61
CA SER A 198 6.23 21.16 -1.76
C SER A 198 4.97 22.02 -1.67
N GLY A 199 4.91 23.10 -2.45
CA GLY A 199 3.69 23.88 -2.59
C GLY A 199 2.50 23.06 -3.05
N LEU A 200 2.71 22.12 -3.99
CA LEU A 200 1.67 21.20 -4.47
C LEU A 200 1.16 20.30 -3.34
N PHE A 201 2.04 19.79 -2.46
CA PHE A 201 1.61 18.98 -1.32
C PHE A 201 0.74 19.80 -0.36
N ARG A 202 1.17 21.02 -0.03
CA ARG A 202 0.40 21.95 0.81
C ARG A 202 -1.00 22.20 0.25
N ASP A 203 -1.09 22.45 -1.06
CA ASP A 203 -2.33 22.89 -1.68
C ASP A 203 -3.30 21.73 -1.96
N THR A 204 -2.79 20.52 -2.22
CA THR A 204 -3.61 19.35 -2.55
C THR A 204 -3.90 18.43 -1.37
N MET A 205 -3.12 18.53 -0.28
CA MET A 205 -3.23 17.65 0.89
C MET A 205 -3.39 18.37 2.23
N PRO A 206 -4.28 19.36 2.34
CA PRO A 206 -4.43 20.13 3.59
C PRO A 206 -4.87 19.27 4.78
N SER A 207 -5.67 18.22 4.55
CA SER A 207 -6.07 17.28 5.60
C SER A 207 -4.90 16.47 6.14
N VAL A 208 -3.96 16.07 5.28
CA VAL A 208 -2.73 15.39 5.69
C VAL A 208 -1.82 16.33 6.47
N MET A 209 -1.69 17.58 6.04
CA MET A 209 -0.95 18.60 6.78
C MET A 209 -1.47 18.74 8.22
N ASN A 210 -2.79 18.87 8.37
CA ASN A 210 -3.43 18.94 9.68
C ASN A 210 -3.24 17.65 10.50
N LEU A 211 -3.19 16.50 9.83
CA LEU A 211 -2.94 15.21 10.49
C LEU A 211 -1.52 15.15 11.07
N LEU A 212 -0.51 15.58 10.29
CA LEU A 212 0.89 15.62 10.72
C LEU A 212 1.10 16.63 11.86
N ASP A 213 0.50 17.80 11.76
CA ASP A 213 0.55 18.82 12.82
C ASP A 213 -0.04 18.28 14.14
N LYS A 214 -1.22 17.66 14.08
CA LYS A 214 -1.82 16.99 15.24
C LYS A 214 -0.93 15.90 15.81
N ALA A 215 -0.26 15.11 14.97
CA ALA A 215 0.64 14.05 15.42
C ALA A 215 1.81 14.61 16.22
N VAL A 216 2.41 15.71 15.75
CA VAL A 216 3.49 16.41 16.47
C VAL A 216 3.01 16.93 17.81
N LEU A 217 1.84 17.60 17.85
CA LEU A 217 1.25 18.13 19.08
C LEU A 217 0.88 17.05 20.10
N LEU A 218 0.65 15.80 19.68
CA LEU A 218 0.30 14.70 20.58
C LEU A 218 1.52 14.13 21.33
N VAL A 219 2.72 14.30 20.82
CA VAL A 219 3.93 13.67 21.37
C VAL A 219 4.97 14.69 21.86
N GLY A 220 4.80 15.99 21.54
CA GLY A 220 5.60 17.12 22.05
C GLY A 220 4.98 17.67 23.30
#